data_1455bc18ef8cfd2a805f64fc46a945ba
#
_entry.id   1455bc18ef8cfd2a805f64fc46a945ba
#
_cell.length_a   1.000
_cell.length_b   1.000
_cell.length_c   1.000
_cell.angle_alpha   90.00
_cell.angle_beta   90.00
_cell.angle_gamma   90.00
#
_symmetry.space_group_name_H-M   'P 1'
#
loop_
_entity.id
_entity.type
_entity.pdbx_description
1 polymer ?
#
loop_
_entity_poly.entity_id
_entity_poly.type
_entity_poly.pdbx_seq_one_letter_code
_entity_poly.pdbx_strand_id
1 'polypeptide(L)'
;MVIPGVSQSGKYKQWAPNKFQELCSFLEAKGFYICLVGTKHDADAIAPILNYCTNIINLIDKSPPDVIYSAACKSNLIISNDTGPGHIAALSGVNTLWLALDNPITKANLSFRQNSHLVLKNSMEDLTVDEVTDYISNNKLLDKVD
;
A
#
# COMPACT_ATOMS: atom_id res chain seq x y z
N MET A 1 6.15 -3.04 1.81
CA MET A 1 4.88 -3.80 2.04
C MET A 1 3.78 -3.19 1.21
N VAL A 2 2.95 -4.00 0.56
CA VAL A 2 1.81 -3.56 -0.26
C VAL A 2 0.53 -4.24 0.23
N ILE A 3 -0.51 -3.46 0.47
CA ILE A 3 -1.81 -3.91 0.98
C ILE A 3 -2.90 -3.41 0.00
N PRO A 4 -3.16 -4.16 -1.09
CA PRO A 4 -4.02 -3.70 -2.18
C PRO A 4 -5.51 -3.95 -1.95
N GLY A 5 -5.86 -4.80 -0.99
CA GLY A 5 -7.24 -5.17 -0.71
C GLY A 5 -7.98 -4.13 0.12
N VAL A 6 -9.30 -4.16 0.00
CA VAL A 6 -10.25 -3.41 0.83
C VAL A 6 -11.41 -4.33 1.21
N SER A 7 -12.18 -3.96 2.23
CA SER A 7 -13.41 -4.69 2.55
C SER A 7 -14.41 -4.63 1.39
N GLN A 8 -15.34 -5.57 1.34
CA GLN A 8 -16.37 -5.62 0.30
C GLN A 8 -17.17 -4.31 0.21
N SER A 9 -17.52 -3.72 1.35
CA SER A 9 -18.19 -2.41 1.42
C SER A 9 -17.29 -1.23 1.07
N GLY A 10 -15.98 -1.42 1.05
CA GLY A 10 -14.96 -0.40 0.76
C GLY A 10 -14.43 -0.43 -0.68
N LYS A 11 -15.02 -1.20 -1.60
CA LYS A 11 -14.53 -1.33 -2.98
C LYS A 11 -14.36 0.00 -3.72
N TYR A 12 -15.18 0.98 -3.44
CA TYR A 12 -15.05 2.33 -4.00
C TYR A 12 -13.78 3.09 -3.57
N LYS A 13 -13.12 2.63 -2.49
CA LYS A 13 -11.83 3.17 -2.00
C LYS A 13 -10.63 2.45 -2.60
N GLN A 14 -10.83 1.37 -3.35
CA GLN A 14 -9.75 0.56 -3.87
C GLN A 14 -9.11 1.19 -5.09
N TRP A 15 -7.80 1.36 -5.05
CA TRP A 15 -7.04 1.68 -6.25
C TRP A 15 -7.01 0.48 -7.19
N ALA A 16 -7.06 0.71 -8.49
CA ALA A 16 -7.22 -0.36 -9.47
C ALA A 16 -6.12 -1.42 -9.37
N PRO A 17 -6.47 -2.72 -9.44
CA PRO A 17 -5.51 -3.83 -9.34
C PRO A 17 -4.34 -3.77 -10.33
N ASN A 18 -4.61 -3.38 -11.58
CA ASN A 18 -3.57 -3.20 -12.59
C ASN A 18 -2.59 -2.07 -12.24
N LYS A 19 -3.08 -1.00 -11.62
CA LYS A 19 -2.22 0.11 -11.16
C LYS A 19 -1.34 -0.30 -9.99
N PHE A 20 -1.86 -1.09 -9.04
CA PHE A 20 -1.03 -1.71 -8.00
C PHE A 20 0.04 -2.63 -8.60
N GLN A 21 -0.30 -3.41 -9.63
CA GLN A 21 0.66 -4.26 -10.31
C GLN A 21 1.77 -3.44 -10.98
N GLU A 22 1.43 -2.37 -11.70
CA GLU A 22 2.42 -1.49 -12.33
C GLU A 22 3.35 -0.84 -11.29
N LEU A 23 2.79 -0.38 -10.17
CA LEU A 23 3.58 0.15 -9.04
C LEU A 23 4.53 -0.91 -8.46
N CYS A 24 4.05 -2.14 -8.27
CA CYS A 24 4.89 -3.24 -7.78
C CYS A 24 6.03 -3.55 -8.75
N SER A 25 5.75 -3.58 -10.06
CA SER A 25 6.79 -3.77 -11.09
C SER A 25 7.84 -2.64 -11.08
N PHE A 26 7.40 -1.39 -10.88
CA PHE A 26 8.32 -0.26 -10.70
C PHE A 26 9.24 -0.44 -9.48
N LEU A 27 8.69 -0.91 -8.36
CA LEU A 27 9.47 -1.14 -7.14
C LEU A 27 10.45 -2.32 -7.31
N GLU A 28 10.03 -3.40 -7.99
CA GLU A 28 10.92 -4.52 -8.32
C GLU A 28 12.09 -4.08 -9.22
N ALA A 29 11.82 -3.24 -10.22
CA ALA A 29 12.85 -2.70 -11.09
C ALA A 29 13.89 -1.86 -10.33
N LYS A 30 13.53 -1.33 -9.16
CA LYS A 30 14.45 -0.65 -8.22
C LYS A 30 15.14 -1.60 -7.24
N GLY A 31 14.91 -2.91 -7.35
CA GLY A 31 15.55 -3.94 -6.51
C GLY A 31 14.82 -4.25 -5.19
N PHE A 32 13.57 -3.80 -5.03
CA PHE A 32 12.79 -4.10 -3.83
C PHE A 32 12.01 -5.41 -3.96
N TYR A 33 11.88 -6.11 -2.84
CA TYR A 33 10.91 -7.19 -2.69
C TYR A 33 9.55 -6.63 -2.30
N ILE A 34 8.49 -7.24 -2.83
CA ILE A 34 7.11 -6.88 -2.51
C ILE A 34 6.57 -7.80 -1.43
N CYS A 35 6.47 -7.30 -0.20
CA CYS A 35 5.77 -7.99 0.87
C CYS A 35 4.26 -7.76 0.70
N LEU A 36 3.54 -8.78 0.23
CA LEU A 36 2.13 -8.69 -0.15
C LEU A 36 1.24 -9.20 0.98
N VAL A 37 0.38 -8.34 1.50
CA VAL A 37 -0.55 -8.62 2.59
C VAL A 37 -1.99 -8.58 2.10
N GLY A 38 -2.78 -9.55 2.52
CA GLY A 38 -4.19 -9.67 2.19
C GLY A 38 -4.74 -11.04 2.52
N THR A 39 -5.94 -11.30 2.05
CA THR A 39 -6.64 -12.58 2.19
C THR A 39 -7.08 -13.10 0.83
N LYS A 40 -7.53 -14.35 0.77
CA LYS A 40 -8.14 -14.94 -0.44
C LYS A 40 -9.35 -14.14 -0.95
N HIS A 41 -9.98 -13.34 -0.10
CA HIS A 41 -11.09 -12.47 -0.50
C HIS A 41 -10.64 -11.26 -1.31
N ASP A 42 -9.33 -10.97 -1.33
CA ASP A 42 -8.70 -9.91 -2.12
C ASP A 42 -8.15 -10.44 -3.45
N ALA A 43 -8.56 -11.62 -3.90
CA ALA A 43 -8.00 -12.31 -5.08
C ALA A 43 -7.92 -11.42 -6.31
N ASP A 44 -8.96 -10.61 -6.59
CA ASP A 44 -9.01 -9.72 -7.75
C ASP A 44 -7.93 -8.61 -7.67
N ALA A 45 -7.64 -8.12 -6.47
CA ALA A 45 -6.61 -7.11 -6.25
C ALA A 45 -5.18 -7.70 -6.29
N ILE A 46 -5.05 -8.95 -5.93
CA ILE A 46 -3.77 -9.65 -5.74
C ILE A 46 -3.30 -10.34 -7.01
N ALA A 47 -4.19 -10.95 -7.77
CA ALA A 47 -3.85 -11.77 -8.93
C ALA A 47 -2.95 -11.05 -9.95
N PRO A 48 -3.18 -9.79 -10.34
CA PRO A 48 -2.28 -9.10 -11.25
C PRO A 48 -0.86 -8.99 -10.71
N ILE A 49 -0.70 -8.73 -9.41
CA ILE A 49 0.62 -8.62 -8.78
C ILE A 49 1.34 -9.96 -8.84
N LEU A 50 0.68 -11.06 -8.43
CA LEU A 50 1.27 -12.40 -8.44
C LEU A 50 1.61 -12.90 -9.85
N ASN A 51 0.86 -12.46 -10.87
CA ASN A 51 1.08 -12.89 -12.24
C ASN A 51 2.26 -12.17 -12.92
N TYR A 52 2.58 -10.95 -12.51
CA TYR A 52 3.56 -10.11 -13.19
C TYR A 52 4.83 -9.82 -12.36
N CYS A 53 4.77 -9.94 -11.04
CA CYS A 53 5.90 -9.71 -10.17
C CYS A 53 6.52 -11.03 -9.71
N THR A 54 7.84 -11.04 -9.54
CA THR A 54 8.62 -12.25 -9.19
C THR A 54 9.24 -12.18 -7.80
N ASN A 55 9.61 -10.99 -7.35
CA ASN A 55 10.24 -10.79 -6.02
C ASN A 55 9.19 -10.58 -4.94
N ILE A 56 8.34 -11.58 -4.71
CA ILE A 56 7.20 -11.52 -3.79
C ILE A 56 7.49 -12.27 -2.49
N ILE A 57 7.27 -11.59 -1.37
CA ILE A 57 7.09 -12.21 -0.05
C ILE A 57 5.58 -12.31 0.16
N ASN A 58 5.03 -13.49 -0.09
CA ASN A 58 3.59 -13.70 -0.09
C ASN A 58 3.07 -14.03 1.31
N LEU A 59 2.38 -13.09 1.94
CA LEU A 59 1.71 -13.24 3.23
C LEU A 59 0.18 -13.35 3.12
N ILE A 60 -0.35 -13.64 1.93
CA ILE A 60 -1.79 -13.83 1.73
C ILE A 60 -2.29 -15.00 2.58
N ASP A 61 -3.37 -14.77 3.32
CA ASP A 61 -3.93 -15.70 4.33
C ASP A 61 -2.95 -16.13 5.44
N LYS A 62 -1.81 -15.44 5.58
CA LYS A 62 -0.75 -15.75 6.54
C LYS A 62 -0.37 -14.55 7.40
N SER A 63 -1.18 -13.50 7.39
CA SER A 63 -0.88 -12.23 8.04
C SER A 63 -1.95 -11.82 9.06
N PRO A 64 -2.03 -12.50 10.22
CA PRO A 64 -2.76 -11.98 11.37
C PRO A 64 -2.13 -10.65 11.82
N PRO A 65 -2.80 -9.85 12.67
CA PRO A 65 -2.37 -8.50 13.04
C PRO A 65 -0.92 -8.39 13.53
N ASP A 66 -0.45 -9.35 14.31
CA ASP A 66 0.92 -9.40 14.83
C ASP A 66 1.96 -9.66 13.73
N VAL A 67 1.62 -10.47 12.74
CA VAL A 67 2.47 -10.72 11.56
C VAL A 67 2.51 -9.48 10.66
N ILE A 68 1.37 -8.80 10.44
CA ILE A 68 1.33 -7.54 9.70
C ILE A 68 2.26 -6.52 10.34
N TYR A 69 2.13 -6.30 11.65
CA TYR A 69 2.98 -5.37 12.39
C TYR A 69 4.47 -5.73 12.30
N SER A 70 4.80 -7.00 12.56
CA SER A 70 6.20 -7.47 12.54
C SER A 70 6.85 -7.36 11.15
N ALA A 71 6.10 -7.65 10.09
CA ALA A 71 6.57 -7.50 8.71
C ALA A 71 6.69 -6.02 8.32
N ALA A 72 5.76 -5.17 8.80
CA ALA A 72 5.81 -3.74 8.58
C ALA A 72 7.07 -3.12 9.18
N CYS A 73 7.47 -3.53 10.40
CA CYS A 73 8.70 -3.06 11.04
C CYS A 73 9.99 -3.36 10.23
N LYS A 74 9.93 -4.33 9.31
CA LYS A 74 11.05 -4.73 8.44
C LYS A 74 10.94 -4.16 7.03
N SER A 75 9.89 -3.40 6.76
CA SER A 75 9.63 -2.82 5.44
C SER A 75 10.30 -1.45 5.31
N ASN A 76 10.70 -1.09 4.08
CA ASN A 76 11.21 0.26 3.78
C ASN A 76 10.07 1.28 3.61
N LEU A 77 8.93 0.81 3.10
CA LEU A 77 7.74 1.62 2.84
C LEU A 77 6.50 0.73 2.93
N ILE A 78 5.44 1.27 3.46
CA ILE A 78 4.10 0.65 3.45
C ILE A 78 3.25 1.42 2.45
N ILE A 79 2.56 0.73 1.55
CA ILE A 79 1.62 1.32 0.58
C ILE A 79 0.28 0.64 0.75
N SER A 80 -0.75 1.41 1.03
CA SER A 80 -2.07 0.88 1.33
C SER A 80 -3.20 1.83 0.91
N ASN A 81 -4.35 1.28 0.54
CA ASN A 81 -5.59 2.01 0.64
C ASN A 81 -5.98 2.21 2.11
N ASP A 82 -7.00 3.05 2.39
CA ASP A 82 -7.56 3.23 3.73
C ASP A 82 -8.27 1.95 4.19
N THR A 83 -7.54 1.08 4.89
CA THR A 83 -7.99 -0.25 5.33
C THR A 83 -7.48 -0.60 6.72
N GLY A 84 -8.17 -1.54 7.38
CA GLY A 84 -7.75 -2.06 8.69
C GLY A 84 -6.31 -2.58 8.72
N PRO A 85 -5.90 -3.48 7.82
CA PRO A 85 -4.50 -3.94 7.73
C PRO A 85 -3.48 -2.82 7.54
N GLY A 86 -3.82 -1.80 6.75
CA GLY A 86 -2.99 -0.61 6.58
C GLY A 86 -2.77 0.14 7.89
N HIS A 87 -3.83 0.30 8.70
CA HIS A 87 -3.74 0.94 10.01
C HIS A 87 -2.87 0.14 10.98
N ILE A 88 -2.95 -1.19 10.96
CA ILE A 88 -2.08 -2.07 11.77
C ILE A 88 -0.62 -1.90 11.35
N ALA A 89 -0.35 -1.94 10.05
CA ALA A 89 1.00 -1.77 9.51
C ALA A 89 1.59 -0.39 9.88
N ALA A 90 0.80 0.67 9.81
CA ALA A 90 1.22 2.04 10.15
C ALA A 90 1.63 2.22 11.62
N LEU A 91 1.21 1.33 12.53
CA LEU A 91 1.68 1.33 13.93
C LEU A 91 3.18 1.05 14.06
N SER A 92 3.79 0.45 13.05
CA SER A 92 5.25 0.16 13.03
C SER A 92 6.14 1.41 13.06
N GLY A 93 5.59 2.58 12.73
CA GLY A 93 6.35 3.82 12.57
C GLY A 93 7.08 3.95 11.23
N VAL A 94 7.02 2.95 10.38
CA VAL A 94 7.55 3.00 9.00
C VAL A 94 6.69 3.95 8.15
N ASN A 95 7.33 4.69 7.23
CA ASN A 95 6.61 5.55 6.30
C ASN A 95 5.47 4.80 5.62
N THR A 96 4.27 5.33 5.75
CA THR A 96 3.05 4.74 5.19
C THR A 96 2.46 5.68 4.16
N LEU A 97 2.44 5.24 2.91
CA LEU A 97 1.81 5.94 1.80
C LEU A 97 0.37 5.46 1.65
N TRP A 98 -0.54 6.35 1.92
CA TRP A 98 -1.96 6.11 1.80
C TRP A 98 -2.48 6.59 0.44
N LEU A 99 -3.09 5.67 -0.30
CA LEU A 99 -3.80 5.95 -1.54
C LEU A 99 -5.29 5.99 -1.20
N ALA A 100 -5.87 7.17 -1.08
CA ALA A 100 -7.19 7.31 -0.47
C ALA A 100 -8.04 8.43 -1.07
N LEU A 101 -9.31 8.44 -0.71
CA LEU A 101 -10.26 9.46 -1.15
C LEU A 101 -10.05 10.78 -0.42
N ASP A 102 -10.16 11.87 -1.17
CA ASP A 102 -10.06 13.23 -0.63
C ASP A 102 -11.38 13.65 0.03
N ASN A 103 -11.46 13.45 1.32
CA ASN A 103 -12.54 13.96 2.16
C ASN A 103 -12.06 14.24 3.60
N PRO A 104 -12.79 15.08 4.37
CA PRO A 104 -12.36 15.47 5.72
C PRO A 104 -12.16 14.31 6.69
N ILE A 105 -13.00 13.28 6.62
CA ILE A 105 -12.93 12.10 7.51
C ILE A 105 -11.67 11.30 7.22
N THR A 106 -11.39 11.02 5.95
CA THR A 106 -10.18 10.33 5.52
C THR A 106 -8.92 11.10 5.96
N LYS A 107 -8.89 12.41 5.72
CA LYS A 107 -7.77 13.26 6.15
C LYS A 107 -7.56 13.17 7.66
N ALA A 108 -8.60 13.30 8.45
CA ALA A 108 -8.51 13.23 9.92
C ALA A 108 -7.99 11.86 10.38
N ASN A 109 -8.45 10.77 9.76
CA ASN A 109 -8.08 9.41 10.14
C ASN A 109 -6.66 9.00 9.73
N LEU A 110 -6.11 9.58 8.68
CA LEU A 110 -4.82 9.16 8.12
C LEU A 110 -3.67 10.10 8.44
N SER A 111 -3.91 11.40 8.67
CA SER A 111 -2.85 12.40 8.80
C SER A 111 -2.26 12.57 10.20
N PHE A 112 -2.79 11.90 11.21
CA PHE A 112 -2.39 12.16 12.60
C PHE A 112 -1.02 11.58 12.99
N ARG A 113 -0.43 10.71 12.17
CA ARG A 113 0.91 10.16 12.41
C ARG A 113 1.95 10.89 11.58
N GLN A 114 3.13 11.15 12.15
CA GLN A 114 4.24 11.84 11.48
C GLN A 114 4.78 11.10 10.25
N ASN A 115 4.65 9.77 10.23
CA ASN A 115 5.09 8.89 9.14
C ASN A 115 4.00 8.64 8.08
N SER A 116 2.87 9.34 8.14
CA SER A 116 1.79 9.24 7.15
C SER A 116 2.04 10.17 5.97
N HIS A 117 1.97 9.61 4.78
CA HIS A 117 2.04 10.30 3.50
C HIS A 117 0.72 10.07 2.78
N LEU A 118 0.08 11.13 2.30
CA LEU A 118 -1.25 11.04 1.71
C LEU A 118 -1.20 11.41 0.23
N VAL A 119 -1.66 10.51 -0.63
CA VAL A 119 -1.99 10.80 -2.02
C VAL A 119 -3.49 10.63 -2.17
N LEU A 120 -4.18 11.75 -2.29
CA LEU A 120 -5.63 11.84 -2.22
C LEU A 120 -6.25 12.24 -3.55
N LYS A 121 -7.36 11.62 -3.91
CA LYS A 121 -8.18 11.93 -5.09
C LYS A 121 -9.66 11.88 -4.75
N ASN A 122 -10.47 12.62 -5.49
CA ASN A 122 -11.93 12.55 -5.37
C ASN A 122 -12.48 11.20 -5.83
N SER A 123 -11.80 10.56 -6.80
CA SER A 123 -12.05 9.20 -7.24
C SER A 123 -10.72 8.45 -7.36
N MET A 124 -10.69 7.18 -6.95
CA MET A 124 -9.50 6.34 -7.08
C MET A 124 -9.18 6.01 -8.55
N GLU A 125 -10.15 6.14 -9.44
CA GLU A 125 -9.92 5.99 -10.88
C GLU A 125 -9.00 7.06 -11.44
N ASP A 126 -9.06 8.29 -10.88
CA ASP A 126 -8.27 9.43 -11.33
C ASP A 126 -6.81 9.39 -10.86
N LEU A 127 -6.48 8.53 -9.89
CA LEU A 127 -5.12 8.40 -9.39
C LEU A 127 -4.28 7.57 -10.36
N THR A 128 -3.25 8.18 -10.94
CA THR A 128 -2.33 7.51 -11.87
C THR A 128 -1.15 6.87 -11.15
N VAL A 129 -0.51 5.91 -11.81
CA VAL A 129 0.72 5.28 -11.30
C VAL A 129 1.86 6.31 -11.25
N ASP A 130 1.98 7.16 -12.26
CA ASP A 130 3.00 8.22 -12.32
C ASP A 130 2.90 9.16 -11.13
N GLU A 131 1.70 9.61 -10.76
CA GLU A 131 1.50 10.45 -9.58
C GLU A 131 2.00 9.77 -8.29
N VAL A 132 1.78 8.47 -8.14
CA VAL A 132 2.24 7.70 -6.97
C VAL A 132 3.75 7.53 -6.98
N THR A 133 4.33 7.15 -8.11
CA THR A 133 5.79 6.96 -8.24
C THR A 133 6.56 8.27 -8.12
N ASP A 134 6.02 9.36 -8.65
CA ASP A 134 6.57 10.71 -8.49
C ASP A 134 6.53 11.15 -7.03
N TYR A 135 5.42 10.89 -6.34
CA TYR A 135 5.31 11.19 -4.91
C TYR A 135 6.35 10.44 -4.09
N ILE A 136 6.52 9.14 -4.35
CA ILE A 136 7.54 8.30 -3.69
C ILE A 136 8.94 8.87 -3.92
N SER A 137 9.25 9.23 -5.15
CA SER A 137 10.58 9.74 -5.55
C SER A 137 10.85 11.12 -4.98
N ASN A 138 9.91 12.05 -5.11
CA ASN A 138 10.06 13.44 -4.67
C ASN A 138 10.17 13.56 -3.14
N ASN A 139 9.53 12.65 -2.41
CA ASN A 139 9.59 12.59 -0.95
C ASN A 139 10.65 11.62 -0.43
N LYS A 140 11.46 11.01 -1.30
CA LYS A 140 12.56 10.10 -0.96
C LYS A 140 12.12 8.95 -0.04
N LEU A 141 10.90 8.42 -0.24
CA LEU A 141 10.30 7.43 0.67
C LEU A 141 11.00 6.06 0.65
N LEU A 142 11.82 5.80 -0.35
CA LEU A 142 12.59 4.55 -0.49
C LEU A 142 14.06 4.73 -0.11
N ASP A 143 14.50 5.95 0.18
CA ASP A 143 15.88 6.19 0.59
C ASP A 143 16.10 5.54 1.96
N LYS A 144 17.25 4.88 2.13
CA LYS A 144 17.61 4.33 3.43
C LYS A 144 17.79 5.51 4.39
N VAL A 145 17.09 5.45 5.53
CA VAL A 145 17.43 6.31 6.66
C VAL A 145 18.75 5.77 7.20
N ASP A 146 19.79 6.55 7.02
CA ASP A 146 21.11 6.26 7.58
C ASP A 146 21.07 6.35 9.11
#